data_dd3ec9c9828851d41cf4a8128d71de9e
#
_entry.id   dd3ec9c9828851d41cf4a8128d71de9e
#
_cell.length_a   1.000
_cell.length_b   1.000
_cell.length_c   1.000
_cell.angle_alpha   90.00
_cell.angle_beta   90.00
_cell.angle_gamma   90.00
#
_symmetry.space_group_name_H-M   'P 1'
#
loop_
_entity.id
_entity.type
_entity.pdbx_description
1 polymer ?
#
loop_
_entity_poly.entity_id
_entity_poly.type
_entity_poly.pdbx_seq_one_letter_code
_entity_poly.pdbx_strand_id
1 'polypeptide(L)'
;MALKKNKVKFGLNKVHWAKITAWSDEGVPTFATPVRLPGAVSLSIDANGENDNFYADNTVYYVINNNAGYEGDLEIALITTDFATDILGEQLDSKGVLVERNDAETSQFALLFEFDGDKNHIRHVLYCCSASRPATEGQTTEESKEVKTETLSLKASALPSGLVKSKTCESTDETTYNNWYSAVYIPTAATTNNSTGTRSASTTKGGSTSAATTD
;
A
#
# COMPACT_ATOMS: atom_id res chain seq x y z
N MET A 1 -1.42 29.36 2.18
CA MET A 1 -2.39 28.98 3.24
C MET A 1 -1.90 27.67 3.85
N ALA A 2 -1.69 27.58 5.17
CA ALA A 2 -1.28 26.31 5.77
C ALA A 2 -2.44 25.30 5.65
N LEU A 3 -2.20 24.15 5.00
CA LEU A 3 -3.16 23.06 4.89
C LEU A 3 -3.52 22.57 6.30
N LYS A 4 -4.81 22.50 6.60
CA LYS A 4 -5.26 22.02 7.91
C LYS A 4 -4.96 20.52 8.01
N LYS A 5 -4.19 20.12 9.03
CA LYS A 5 -3.87 18.71 9.29
C LYS A 5 -5.14 17.89 9.50
N ASN A 6 -5.19 16.72 8.89
CA ASN A 6 -6.22 15.73 9.14
C ASN A 6 -6.17 15.25 10.60
N LYS A 7 -7.35 15.15 11.21
CA LYS A 7 -7.47 14.65 12.58
C LYS A 7 -8.13 13.28 12.66
N VAL A 8 -8.93 12.93 11.67
CA VAL A 8 -9.73 11.70 11.61
C VAL A 8 -9.85 11.24 10.15
N LYS A 9 -10.05 9.95 9.94
CA LYS A 9 -10.41 9.34 8.67
C LYS A 9 -11.66 8.49 8.87
N PHE A 10 -12.59 8.51 7.93
CA PHE A 10 -13.77 7.65 7.88
C PHE A 10 -14.30 7.60 6.45
N GLY A 11 -15.18 6.64 6.14
CA GLY A 11 -15.80 6.53 4.83
C GLY A 11 -14.79 6.07 3.75
N LEU A 12 -14.65 4.75 3.59
CA LEU A 12 -13.89 4.16 2.48
C LEU A 12 -14.54 4.55 1.16
N ASN A 13 -13.78 5.06 0.21
CA ASN A 13 -14.29 5.49 -1.08
C ASN A 13 -13.26 5.27 -2.20
N LYS A 14 -13.76 5.34 -3.45
CA LYS A 14 -12.97 5.25 -4.68
C LYS A 14 -12.01 4.06 -4.69
N VAL A 15 -12.47 2.89 -4.27
CA VAL A 15 -11.69 1.67 -4.41
C VAL A 15 -11.55 1.34 -5.90
N HIS A 16 -10.31 1.15 -6.34
CA HIS A 16 -9.94 0.74 -7.69
C HIS A 16 -8.93 -0.39 -7.60
N TRP A 17 -8.87 -1.20 -8.63
CA TRP A 17 -7.85 -2.21 -8.83
C TRP A 17 -7.19 -2.03 -10.21
N ALA A 18 -5.93 -2.42 -10.31
CA ALA A 18 -5.19 -2.40 -11.56
C ALA A 18 -4.35 -3.67 -11.67
N LYS A 19 -4.70 -4.55 -12.61
CA LYS A 19 -4.00 -5.82 -12.84
C LYS A 19 -2.53 -5.58 -13.20
N ILE A 20 -1.62 -6.40 -12.69
CA ILE A 20 -0.25 -6.47 -13.17
C ILE A 20 -0.25 -7.28 -14.46
N THR A 21 0.12 -6.65 -15.57
CA THR A 21 0.09 -7.25 -16.92
C THR A 21 1.44 -7.81 -17.35
N ALA A 22 2.52 -7.25 -16.86
CA ALA A 22 3.88 -7.69 -17.18
C ALA A 22 4.86 -7.27 -16.08
N TRP A 23 6.01 -7.92 -16.06
CA TRP A 23 7.16 -7.58 -15.25
C TRP A 23 8.34 -7.28 -16.16
N SER A 24 9.10 -6.22 -15.87
CA SER A 24 10.39 -5.99 -16.52
C SER A 24 11.45 -6.92 -15.94
N ASP A 25 12.57 -7.06 -16.64
CA ASP A 25 13.74 -7.82 -16.16
C ASP A 25 14.29 -7.31 -14.81
N GLU A 26 14.04 -6.04 -14.52
CA GLU A 26 14.41 -5.39 -13.26
C GLU A 26 13.36 -5.55 -12.16
N GLY A 27 12.28 -6.30 -12.41
CA GLY A 27 11.19 -6.52 -11.44
C GLY A 27 10.26 -5.32 -11.24
N VAL A 28 10.17 -4.43 -12.23
CA VAL A 28 9.21 -3.32 -12.23
C VAL A 28 7.92 -3.79 -12.90
N PRO A 29 6.76 -3.69 -12.22
CA PRO A 29 5.49 -4.13 -12.80
C PRO A 29 4.94 -3.09 -13.79
N THR A 30 4.28 -3.60 -14.83
CA THR A 30 3.40 -2.82 -15.69
C THR A 30 1.97 -3.07 -15.24
N PHE A 31 1.23 -2.00 -14.97
CA PHE A 31 -0.15 -2.07 -14.54
C PHE A 31 -1.10 -1.76 -15.69
N ALA A 32 -2.24 -2.43 -15.72
CA ALA A 32 -3.39 -1.99 -16.50
C ALA A 32 -3.95 -0.67 -15.97
N THR A 33 -4.82 -0.03 -16.73
CA THR A 33 -5.55 1.16 -16.25
C THR A 33 -6.39 0.78 -15.02
N PRO A 34 -6.36 1.58 -13.94
CA PRO A 34 -7.18 1.32 -12.76
C PRO A 34 -8.67 1.26 -13.09
N VAL A 35 -9.33 0.21 -12.66
CA VAL A 35 -10.76 -0.03 -12.80
C VAL A 35 -11.44 0.17 -11.46
N ARG A 36 -12.57 0.87 -11.43
CA ARG A 36 -13.31 1.09 -10.19
C ARG A 36 -13.96 -0.19 -9.69
N LEU A 37 -13.84 -0.45 -8.39
CA LEU A 37 -14.53 -1.52 -7.67
C LEU A 37 -15.65 -0.89 -6.83
N PRO A 38 -16.89 -0.83 -7.34
CA PRO A 38 -18.00 -0.21 -6.62
C PRO A 38 -18.49 -1.11 -5.49
N GLY A 39 -19.12 -0.50 -4.46
CA GLY A 39 -19.76 -1.24 -3.38
C GLY A 39 -18.83 -1.63 -2.23
N ALA A 40 -17.64 -1.05 -2.13
CA ALA A 40 -16.76 -1.28 -0.97
C ALA A 40 -17.43 -0.78 0.31
N VAL A 41 -17.50 -1.65 1.32
CA VAL A 41 -18.13 -1.44 2.62
C VAL A 41 -17.08 -1.13 3.67
N SER A 42 -16.09 -2.02 3.80
CA SER A 42 -15.00 -1.85 4.76
C SER A 42 -13.69 -2.38 4.21
N LEU A 43 -12.57 -1.83 4.70
CA LEU A 43 -11.22 -2.29 4.43
C LEU A 43 -10.45 -2.33 5.75
N SER A 44 -10.04 -3.52 6.16
CA SER A 44 -9.18 -3.75 7.31
C SER A 44 -7.91 -4.42 6.85
N ILE A 45 -6.78 -3.72 6.96
CA ILE A 45 -5.46 -4.25 6.58
C ILE A 45 -4.46 -3.98 7.70
N ASP A 46 -3.80 -5.03 8.13
CA ASP A 46 -2.78 -5.01 9.17
C ASP A 46 -1.39 -5.18 8.57
N ALA A 47 -0.41 -4.54 9.20
CA ALA A 47 0.97 -4.71 8.79
C ALA A 47 1.44 -6.12 9.17
N ASN A 48 1.99 -6.84 8.19
CA ASN A 48 2.57 -8.16 8.36
C ASN A 48 4.09 -8.03 8.43
N GLY A 49 4.70 -8.66 9.44
CA GLY A 49 6.14 -8.68 9.67
C GLY A 49 6.44 -8.76 11.16
N GLU A 50 7.27 -9.70 11.53
CA GLU A 50 7.75 -9.87 12.89
C GLU A 50 9.13 -9.24 13.06
N ASN A 51 9.37 -8.69 14.23
CA ASN A 51 10.69 -8.20 14.62
C ASN A 51 11.48 -9.34 15.26
N ASP A 52 12.61 -9.69 14.69
CA ASP A 52 13.52 -10.65 15.28
C ASP A 52 14.53 -9.95 16.19
N ASN A 53 14.61 -10.41 17.44
CA ASN A 53 15.56 -9.93 18.41
C ASN A 53 16.79 -10.83 18.41
N PHE A 54 17.93 -10.27 18.06
CA PHE A 54 19.21 -10.95 18.26
C PHE A 54 19.74 -10.66 19.67
N TYR A 55 19.99 -11.72 20.44
CA TYR A 55 20.48 -11.63 21.81
C TYR A 55 21.97 -11.90 21.86
N ALA A 56 22.71 -11.03 22.55
CA ALA A 56 24.10 -11.24 22.95
C ALA A 56 24.26 -10.72 24.39
N ASP A 57 25.15 -11.34 25.17
CA ASP A 57 25.41 -10.98 26.58
C ASP A 57 24.16 -10.90 27.45
N ASN A 58 23.20 -11.80 27.24
CA ASN A 58 21.89 -11.88 27.92
C ASN A 58 21.00 -10.63 27.75
N THR A 59 21.24 -9.80 26.73
CA THR A 59 20.43 -8.63 26.39
C THR A 59 20.04 -8.65 24.91
N VAL A 60 18.98 -7.89 24.54
CA VAL A 60 18.68 -7.65 23.14
C VAL A 60 19.78 -6.77 22.56
N TYR A 61 20.65 -7.38 21.76
CA TYR A 61 21.80 -6.71 21.14
C TYR A 61 21.43 -6.00 19.84
N TYR A 62 20.56 -6.60 19.05
CA TYR A 62 20.08 -6.05 17.77
C TYR A 62 18.63 -6.46 17.48
N VAL A 63 17.86 -5.55 16.88
CA VAL A 63 16.49 -5.80 16.47
C VAL A 63 16.43 -5.74 14.94
N ILE A 64 16.04 -6.85 14.33
CA ILE A 64 15.80 -6.95 12.89
C ILE A 64 14.33 -6.66 12.64
N ASN A 65 14.04 -5.52 12.00
CA ASN A 65 12.68 -5.19 11.60
C ASN A 65 12.39 -5.81 10.23
N ASN A 66 11.37 -6.66 10.16
CA ASN A 66 10.92 -7.25 8.92
C ASN A 66 9.59 -6.61 8.51
N ASN A 67 9.50 -6.14 7.25
CA ASN A 67 8.26 -5.67 6.65
C ASN A 67 7.83 -6.65 5.56
N ALA A 68 6.95 -7.60 5.91
CA ALA A 68 6.43 -8.60 4.99
C ALA A 68 5.19 -8.11 4.20
N GLY A 69 4.87 -6.81 4.30
CA GLY A 69 3.74 -6.20 3.61
C GLY A 69 2.53 -6.02 4.51
N TYR A 70 1.35 -6.27 3.96
CA TYR A 70 0.06 -6.13 4.64
C TYR A 70 -0.84 -7.31 4.32
N GLU A 71 -1.71 -7.68 5.24
CA GLU A 71 -2.77 -8.64 5.02
C GLU A 71 -4.06 -8.17 5.70
N GLY A 72 -5.20 -8.66 5.23
CA GLY A 72 -6.50 -8.29 5.78
C GLY A 72 -7.63 -8.50 4.80
N ASP A 73 -8.74 -7.82 5.02
CA ASP A 73 -9.99 -8.09 4.33
C ASP A 73 -10.58 -6.81 3.70
N LEU A 74 -11.10 -6.96 2.50
CA LEU A 74 -11.94 -5.98 1.82
C LEU A 74 -13.36 -6.54 1.74
N GLU A 75 -14.26 -5.91 2.45
CA GLU A 75 -15.70 -6.21 2.37
C GLU A 75 -16.34 -5.37 1.26
N ILE A 76 -17.09 -6.02 0.40
CA ILE A 76 -17.72 -5.44 -0.78
C ILE A 76 -19.15 -5.94 -0.92
N ALA A 77 -20.05 -5.10 -1.41
CA ALA A 77 -21.46 -5.47 -1.60
C ALA A 77 -21.64 -6.60 -2.63
N LEU A 78 -20.85 -6.56 -3.71
CA LEU A 78 -20.86 -7.58 -4.76
C LEU A 78 -19.56 -7.46 -5.58
N ILE A 79 -18.93 -8.60 -5.87
CA ILE A 79 -17.75 -8.66 -6.75
C ILE A 79 -18.19 -8.46 -8.19
N THR A 80 -17.51 -7.58 -8.91
CA THR A 80 -17.79 -7.32 -10.33
C THR A 80 -17.28 -8.45 -11.20
N THR A 81 -17.96 -8.70 -12.33
CA THR A 81 -17.55 -9.71 -13.32
C THR A 81 -16.12 -9.47 -13.80
N ASP A 82 -15.75 -8.18 -14.04
CA ASP A 82 -14.39 -7.82 -14.49
C ASP A 82 -13.33 -8.19 -13.45
N PHE A 83 -13.61 -8.00 -12.15
CA PHE A 83 -12.70 -8.41 -11.10
C PHE A 83 -12.58 -9.94 -10.99
N ALA A 84 -13.72 -10.66 -11.12
CA ALA A 84 -13.74 -12.11 -11.07
C ALA A 84 -12.93 -12.72 -12.24
N THR A 85 -13.08 -12.18 -13.46
CA THR A 85 -12.34 -12.70 -14.63
C THR A 85 -10.87 -12.29 -14.61
N ASP A 86 -10.56 -11.03 -14.32
CA ASP A 86 -9.20 -10.51 -14.46
C ASP A 86 -8.29 -10.86 -13.28
N ILE A 87 -8.86 -10.93 -12.07
CA ILE A 87 -8.07 -11.14 -10.85
C ILE A 87 -8.26 -12.54 -10.28
N LEU A 88 -9.51 -13.02 -10.14
CA LEU A 88 -9.75 -14.34 -9.56
C LEU A 88 -9.56 -15.49 -10.56
N GLY A 89 -9.45 -15.17 -11.86
CA GLY A 89 -9.18 -16.15 -12.92
C GLY A 89 -10.41 -16.93 -13.37
N GLU A 90 -11.61 -16.45 -13.06
CA GLU A 90 -12.84 -17.01 -13.59
C GLU A 90 -12.95 -16.79 -15.10
N GLN A 91 -13.62 -17.68 -15.81
CA GLN A 91 -13.78 -17.62 -17.24
C GLN A 91 -15.25 -17.38 -17.61
N LEU A 92 -15.47 -16.46 -18.53
CA LEU A 92 -16.81 -16.24 -19.10
C LEU A 92 -16.99 -17.17 -20.30
N ASP A 93 -18.01 -18.02 -20.25
CA ASP A 93 -18.31 -18.91 -21.37
C ASP A 93 -19.02 -18.14 -22.51
N SER A 94 -19.24 -18.82 -23.63
CA SER A 94 -19.87 -18.26 -24.82
C SER A 94 -21.33 -17.83 -24.60
N LYS A 95 -21.94 -18.22 -23.47
CA LYS A 95 -23.32 -17.90 -23.09
C LYS A 95 -23.40 -16.85 -21.98
N GLY A 96 -22.23 -16.31 -21.55
CA GLY A 96 -22.16 -15.31 -20.50
C GLY A 96 -22.25 -15.88 -19.08
N VAL A 97 -21.88 -17.14 -18.88
CA VAL A 97 -21.82 -17.79 -17.56
C VAL A 97 -20.39 -17.71 -17.05
N LEU A 98 -20.20 -17.22 -15.84
CA LEU A 98 -18.93 -17.27 -15.13
C LEU A 98 -18.65 -18.70 -14.65
N VAL A 99 -17.50 -19.21 -14.97
CA VAL A 99 -17.05 -20.57 -14.66
C VAL A 99 -15.75 -20.49 -13.86
N GLU A 100 -15.81 -20.97 -12.64
CA GLU A 100 -14.62 -21.17 -11.82
C GLU A 100 -14.03 -22.57 -12.11
N ARG A 101 -12.73 -22.62 -12.30
CA ARG A 101 -11.98 -23.85 -12.52
C ARG A 101 -10.99 -24.08 -11.40
N ASN A 102 -10.69 -25.34 -11.11
CA ASN A 102 -9.71 -25.71 -10.09
C ASN A 102 -8.26 -25.37 -10.47
N ASP A 103 -8.00 -25.17 -11.75
CA ASP A 103 -6.72 -24.77 -12.34
C ASP A 103 -6.64 -23.25 -12.63
N ALA A 104 -7.61 -22.48 -12.16
CA ALA A 104 -7.62 -21.03 -12.33
C ALA A 104 -6.46 -20.38 -11.54
N GLU A 105 -5.66 -19.59 -12.24
CA GLU A 105 -4.58 -18.81 -11.65
C GLU A 105 -5.08 -17.40 -11.33
N THR A 106 -4.91 -16.97 -10.07
CA THR A 106 -5.21 -15.61 -9.66
C THR A 106 -4.12 -14.65 -10.11
N SER A 107 -4.51 -13.45 -10.50
CA SER A 107 -3.59 -12.40 -10.94
C SER A 107 -3.26 -11.44 -9.79
N GLN A 108 -2.04 -10.93 -9.78
CA GLN A 108 -1.65 -9.84 -8.87
C GLN A 108 -2.12 -8.49 -9.41
N PHE A 109 -2.42 -7.58 -8.49
CA PHE A 109 -2.95 -6.26 -8.83
C PHE A 109 -2.51 -5.19 -7.84
N ALA A 110 -2.63 -3.92 -8.23
CA ALA A 110 -2.55 -2.80 -7.30
C ALA A 110 -3.95 -2.44 -6.80
N LEU A 111 -4.07 -2.17 -5.50
CA LEU A 111 -5.30 -1.70 -4.86
C LEU A 111 -5.15 -0.22 -4.51
N LEU A 112 -6.07 0.63 -5.03
CA LEU A 112 -6.09 2.05 -4.79
C LEU A 112 -7.38 2.43 -4.05
N PHE A 113 -7.30 3.34 -3.08
CA PHE A 113 -8.44 3.79 -2.31
C PHE A 113 -8.20 5.14 -1.62
N GLU A 114 -9.27 5.77 -1.15
CA GLU A 114 -9.21 6.98 -0.32
C GLU A 114 -10.28 6.94 0.78
N PHE A 115 -10.20 7.90 1.72
CA PHE A 115 -11.18 8.06 2.80
C PHE A 115 -11.85 9.44 2.71
N ASP A 116 -13.19 9.47 2.69
CA ASP A 116 -13.97 10.71 2.55
C ASP A 116 -13.82 11.69 3.70
N GLY A 117 -13.68 11.18 4.92
CA GLY A 117 -13.50 12.01 6.13
C GLY A 117 -12.13 12.64 6.26
N ASP A 118 -11.24 12.38 5.32
CA ASP A 118 -9.94 13.01 5.18
C ASP A 118 -10.10 14.33 4.42
N LYS A 119 -9.85 15.47 5.08
CA LYS A 119 -9.96 16.80 4.46
C LYS A 119 -9.09 16.98 3.21
N ASN A 120 -8.00 16.26 3.15
CA ASN A 120 -7.05 16.33 2.03
C ASN A 120 -7.28 15.18 1.05
N HIS A 121 -8.26 14.30 1.29
CA HIS A 121 -8.53 13.11 0.48
C HIS A 121 -7.25 12.36 0.12
N ILE A 122 -6.49 11.96 1.16
CA ILE A 122 -5.26 11.20 0.95
C ILE A 122 -5.57 9.91 0.21
N ARG A 123 -4.93 9.75 -0.93
CA ARG A 123 -5.07 8.59 -1.82
C ARG A 123 -3.98 7.58 -1.49
N HIS A 124 -4.35 6.34 -1.44
CA HIS A 124 -3.48 5.23 -1.10
C HIS A 124 -3.33 4.28 -2.29
N VAL A 125 -2.21 3.59 -2.38
CA VAL A 125 -1.98 2.45 -3.27
C VAL A 125 -1.18 1.39 -2.56
N LEU A 126 -1.62 0.13 -2.67
CA LEU A 126 -0.87 -1.09 -2.35
C LEU A 126 -0.48 -1.73 -3.69
N TYR A 127 0.81 -2.02 -3.91
CA TYR A 127 1.31 -2.33 -5.26
C TYR A 127 1.13 -3.76 -5.72
N CYS A 128 1.33 -4.73 -4.85
CA CYS A 128 1.35 -6.14 -5.21
C CYS A 128 0.39 -6.90 -4.31
N CYS A 129 -0.91 -6.75 -4.60
CA CYS A 129 -1.98 -7.43 -3.89
C CYS A 129 -2.31 -8.75 -4.60
N SER A 130 -2.65 -9.75 -3.81
CA SER A 130 -3.36 -10.95 -4.22
C SER A 130 -4.66 -11.05 -3.44
N ALA A 131 -5.70 -11.59 -4.06
CA ALA A 131 -6.99 -11.83 -3.42
C ALA A 131 -7.27 -13.32 -3.38
N SER A 132 -7.83 -13.79 -2.25
CA SER A 132 -8.39 -15.14 -2.16
C SER A 132 -9.82 -15.13 -2.67
N ARG A 133 -10.29 -16.29 -3.14
CA ARG A 133 -11.68 -16.46 -3.55
C ARG A 133 -12.61 -16.22 -2.34
N PRO A 134 -13.69 -15.43 -2.51
CA PRO A 134 -14.63 -15.16 -1.43
C PRO A 134 -15.44 -16.40 -1.08
N ALA A 135 -15.93 -16.46 0.16
CA ALA A 135 -16.97 -17.40 0.54
C ALA A 135 -18.31 -16.96 -0.06
N THR A 136 -19.11 -17.92 -0.49
CA THR A 136 -20.48 -17.65 -0.94
C THR A 136 -21.43 -17.84 0.23
N GLU A 137 -22.10 -16.76 0.65
CA GLU A 137 -23.06 -16.78 1.74
C GLU A 137 -24.44 -16.36 1.24
N GLY A 138 -25.48 -17.00 1.75
CA GLY A 138 -26.86 -16.67 1.43
C GLY A 138 -27.76 -16.86 2.64
N GLN A 139 -28.78 -16.02 2.78
CA GLN A 139 -29.79 -16.12 3.84
C GLN A 139 -31.19 -15.87 3.29
N THR A 140 -32.17 -16.59 3.79
CA THR A 140 -33.55 -16.34 3.42
C THR A 140 -34.04 -14.99 3.94
N THR A 141 -34.96 -14.36 3.22
CA THR A 141 -35.54 -13.07 3.64
C THR A 141 -36.48 -13.30 4.81
N GLU A 142 -36.25 -12.59 5.91
CA GLU A 142 -37.16 -12.50 7.07
C GLU A 142 -37.94 -11.16 7.03
N GLU A 143 -38.47 -10.71 8.16
CA GLU A 143 -39.22 -9.43 8.26
C GLU A 143 -38.34 -8.22 7.93
N SER A 144 -37.01 -8.29 8.21
CA SER A 144 -36.03 -7.31 7.81
C SER A 144 -35.15 -7.87 6.68
N LYS A 145 -34.90 -7.04 5.65
CA LYS A 145 -33.96 -7.37 4.57
C LYS A 145 -32.54 -7.05 5.00
N GLU A 146 -31.78 -8.07 5.35
CA GLU A 146 -30.34 -7.92 5.56
C GLU A 146 -29.59 -8.06 4.22
N VAL A 147 -28.76 -7.06 3.92
CA VAL A 147 -27.87 -7.13 2.77
C VAL A 147 -26.66 -7.97 3.17
N LYS A 148 -26.37 -9.02 2.43
CA LYS A 148 -25.13 -9.79 2.58
C LYS A 148 -24.06 -9.21 1.69
N THR A 149 -22.86 -9.19 2.19
CA THR A 149 -21.66 -8.69 1.55
C THR A 149 -20.70 -9.83 1.28
N GLU A 150 -19.77 -9.63 0.35
CA GLU A 150 -18.70 -10.58 0.04
C GLU A 150 -17.39 -10.06 0.63
N THR A 151 -16.58 -10.95 1.18
CA THR A 151 -15.30 -10.59 1.78
C THR A 151 -14.16 -11.19 0.96
N LEU A 152 -13.28 -10.30 0.48
CA LEU A 152 -12.04 -10.65 -0.20
C LEU A 152 -10.89 -10.59 0.80
N SER A 153 -10.30 -11.73 1.15
CA SER A 153 -9.06 -11.73 1.90
C SER A 153 -7.90 -11.33 0.99
N LEU A 154 -7.19 -10.28 1.41
CA LEU A 154 -6.14 -9.63 0.64
C LEU A 154 -4.78 -9.82 1.29
N LYS A 155 -3.77 -10.01 0.47
CA LYS A 155 -2.38 -9.97 0.88
C LYS A 155 -1.61 -9.04 -0.05
N ALA A 156 -0.98 -8.00 0.50
CA ALA A 156 -0.14 -7.07 -0.23
C ALA A 156 1.33 -7.31 0.11
N SER A 157 2.08 -7.79 -0.85
CA SER A 157 3.51 -8.08 -0.72
C SER A 157 4.36 -6.93 -1.25
N ALA A 158 5.65 -6.93 -0.92
CA ALA A 158 6.59 -6.01 -1.52
C ALA A 158 6.85 -6.36 -2.98
N LEU A 159 6.99 -5.32 -3.82
CA LEU A 159 7.58 -5.48 -5.15
C LEU A 159 9.07 -5.88 -5.03
N PRO A 160 9.70 -6.45 -6.07
CA PRO A 160 11.14 -6.70 -6.09
C PRO A 160 11.98 -5.45 -5.78
N SER A 161 11.47 -4.26 -6.11
CA SER A 161 12.06 -2.97 -5.73
C SER A 161 11.94 -2.59 -4.25
N GLY A 162 11.27 -3.41 -3.42
CA GLY A 162 10.98 -3.14 -2.02
C GLY A 162 9.76 -2.25 -1.76
N LEU A 163 9.06 -1.78 -2.79
CA LEU A 163 7.86 -0.96 -2.63
C LEU A 163 6.68 -1.83 -2.19
N VAL A 164 5.99 -1.42 -1.12
CA VAL A 164 4.77 -2.08 -0.63
C VAL A 164 3.56 -1.17 -0.83
N LYS A 165 3.67 0.07 -0.35
CA LYS A 165 2.57 1.04 -0.31
C LYS A 165 3.06 2.45 -0.57
N SER A 166 2.24 3.24 -1.25
CA SER A 166 2.40 4.70 -1.31
C SER A 166 1.10 5.40 -0.95
N LYS A 167 1.21 6.64 -0.54
CA LYS A 167 0.08 7.52 -0.28
C LYS A 167 0.44 8.95 -0.64
N THR A 168 -0.55 9.70 -1.09
CA THR A 168 -0.39 11.15 -1.28
C THR A 168 -0.22 11.86 0.06
N CYS A 169 0.38 13.02 0.04
CA CYS A 169 0.54 13.88 1.21
C CYS A 169 0.29 15.34 0.82
N GLU A 170 0.39 16.25 1.77
CA GLU A 170 0.15 17.68 1.54
C GLU A 170 1.10 18.32 0.51
N SER A 171 2.26 17.72 0.28
CA SER A 171 3.26 18.18 -0.69
C SER A 171 3.19 17.47 -2.04
N THR A 172 2.22 16.57 -2.24
CA THR A 172 2.03 15.90 -3.53
C THR A 172 1.64 16.93 -4.59
N ASP A 173 2.34 16.90 -5.73
CA ASP A 173 2.01 17.80 -6.83
C ASP A 173 0.61 17.52 -7.39
N GLU A 174 -0.02 18.57 -7.91
CA GLU A 174 -1.41 18.52 -8.36
C GLU A 174 -1.60 17.55 -9.54
N THR A 175 -0.62 17.44 -10.42
CA THR A 175 -0.69 16.55 -11.59
C THR A 175 -0.69 15.09 -11.13
N THR A 176 0.24 14.71 -10.26
CA THR A 176 0.29 13.36 -9.67
C THR A 176 -0.98 13.06 -8.90
N TYR A 177 -1.46 14.02 -8.10
CA TYR A 177 -2.70 13.86 -7.37
C TYR A 177 -3.89 13.60 -8.31
N ASN A 178 -4.10 14.43 -9.33
CA ASN A 178 -5.23 14.32 -10.24
C ASN A 178 -5.21 13.01 -11.06
N ASN A 179 -4.02 12.53 -11.43
CA ASN A 179 -3.85 11.32 -12.24
C ASN A 179 -3.84 10.01 -11.44
N TRP A 180 -4.01 10.05 -10.11
CA TRP A 180 -3.86 8.88 -9.23
C TRP A 180 -4.71 7.67 -9.62
N TYR A 181 -5.93 7.91 -10.11
CA TYR A 181 -6.85 6.85 -10.57
C TYR A 181 -6.83 6.64 -12.09
N SER A 182 -6.03 7.38 -12.82
CA SER A 182 -5.83 7.19 -14.27
C SER A 182 -4.70 6.21 -14.58
N ALA A 183 -3.69 6.16 -13.72
CA ALA A 183 -2.58 5.23 -13.80
C ALA A 183 -2.00 4.98 -12.40
N VAL A 184 -1.49 3.76 -12.16
CA VAL A 184 -0.83 3.44 -10.89
C VAL A 184 0.48 4.24 -10.79
N TYR A 185 0.57 5.06 -9.74
CA TYR A 185 1.77 5.85 -9.50
C TYR A 185 2.92 4.95 -9.02
N ILE A 186 4.02 4.96 -9.74
CA ILE A 186 5.29 4.32 -9.33
C ILE A 186 6.27 5.45 -8.98
N PRO A 187 6.79 5.51 -7.73
CA PRO A 187 7.74 6.52 -7.37
C PRO A 187 9.02 6.39 -8.21
N THR A 188 9.42 7.47 -8.86
CA THR A 188 10.79 7.60 -9.34
C THR A 188 11.70 7.70 -8.13
N ALA A 189 12.86 7.02 -8.17
CA ALA A 189 13.83 7.07 -7.09
C ALA A 189 14.02 8.52 -6.64
N ALA A 190 13.72 8.80 -5.37
CA ALA A 190 13.99 10.11 -4.81
C ALA A 190 15.49 10.36 -4.98
N THR A 191 15.84 11.45 -5.68
CA THR A 191 17.21 11.93 -5.62
C THR A 191 17.48 12.21 -4.16
N THR A 192 18.20 11.31 -3.48
CA THR A 192 18.66 11.52 -2.11
C THR A 192 19.63 12.69 -2.19
N ASN A 193 19.12 13.90 -1.99
CA ASN A 193 19.96 15.00 -1.58
C ASN A 193 20.49 14.66 -0.19
N ASN A 194 21.57 13.86 -0.19
CA ASN A 194 22.35 13.60 0.97
C ASN A 194 23.09 14.92 1.26
N SER A 195 22.40 15.88 1.89
CA SER A 195 23.08 17.02 2.49
C SER A 195 23.89 16.47 3.65
N THR A 196 25.09 15.99 3.32
CA THR A 196 26.15 15.74 4.26
C THR A 196 26.40 17.07 4.97
N GLY A 197 25.77 17.26 6.12
CA GLY A 197 26.07 18.34 7.03
C GLY A 197 27.50 18.19 7.46
N THR A 198 28.41 18.88 6.75
CA THR A 198 29.78 19.07 7.17
C THR A 198 29.74 19.84 8.50
N ARG A 199 29.85 19.10 9.60
CA ARG A 199 30.12 19.70 10.89
C ARG A 199 31.51 20.31 10.80
N SER A 200 31.62 21.61 10.60
CA SER A 200 32.83 22.38 10.83
C SER A 200 33.24 22.20 12.27
N ALA A 201 34.31 21.42 12.49
CA ALA A 201 35.00 21.38 13.76
C ALA A 201 35.72 22.73 13.92
N SER A 202 35.24 23.59 14.78
CA SER A 202 35.96 24.79 15.18
C SER A 202 37.10 24.36 16.09
N THR A 203 38.31 24.36 15.54
CA THR A 203 39.56 24.18 16.32
C THR A 203 39.83 25.46 17.07
N THR A 204 39.51 25.50 18.36
CA THR A 204 39.95 26.57 19.27
C THR A 204 41.43 26.35 19.55
N LYS A 205 42.29 27.15 18.94
CA LYS A 205 43.71 27.27 19.30
C LYS A 205 43.81 27.96 20.65
N GLY A 206 44.09 27.20 21.71
CA GLY A 206 44.56 27.73 22.97
C GLY A 206 46.02 28.12 22.86
N GLY A 207 46.31 29.40 22.87
CA GLY A 207 47.64 29.93 22.97
C GLY A 207 48.15 29.77 24.42
N SER A 208 49.27 29.03 24.57
CA SER A 208 50.03 28.98 25.80
C SER A 208 51.15 30.00 25.68
N THR A 209 51.07 31.05 26.50
CA THR A 209 52.18 31.99 26.74
C THR A 209 53.04 31.45 27.86
N SER A 210 54.26 31.04 27.52
CA SER A 210 55.32 30.73 28.47
C SER A 210 56.00 32.04 28.88
N ALA A 211 55.92 32.38 30.14
CA ALA A 211 56.78 33.43 30.75
C ALA A 211 58.04 32.77 31.32
N ALA A 212 59.16 33.17 30.78
CA ALA A 212 60.49 32.89 31.38
C ALA A 212 60.70 33.86 32.54
N THR A 213 61.16 33.36 33.66
CA THR A 213 61.72 34.15 34.73
C THR A 213 63.14 33.65 34.98
N THR A 214 64.06 34.55 34.76
CA THR A 214 65.49 34.47 35.20
C THR A 214 65.55 34.83 36.68
N ASP A 215 66.16 34.04 37.47
CA ASP A 215 67.34 34.20 38.40
C ASP A 215 67.48 32.92 39.19
#